data_25a1a6b587c61bea3723f674ed854c7f
#
_entry.id   25a1a6b587c61bea3723f674ed854c7f
#
_cell.length_a   1.000
_cell.length_b   1.000
_cell.length_c   1.000
_cell.angle_alpha   90.00
_cell.angle_beta   90.00
_cell.angle_gamma   90.00
#
_symmetry.space_group_name_H-M   'P 1'
#
loop_
_entity.id
_entity.type
_entity.pdbx_description
1 polymer ?
#
loop_
_entity_poly.entity_id
_entity_poly.type
_entity_poly.pdbx_seq_one_letter_code
_entity_poly.pdbx_strand_id
1 'polypeptide(L)'
;MNFTDFIRKDFVKVELDTKISEIVGKMLKGEEAVVVFEGNEFIGIISANELIDKDYPIETKAKHLVKKNLPKIEGEIDFIKAAKTFLENKTKAIPIFSGEELMGFLYEKDFVRNSDICLSESKKTTDDIASIPEVIEENESIGKARAIVKEKNVSRLPVVDKEGILVGIVDIVDFLKTVNPQEGVGRKDSIGDYVPEYKLSVTTIMNSKPLFVEGKISCNEAIKLMKKHNSSYILITKEKKPVGIITSKDILEMIASLEKKKGIYVQITGLEEIENSFDRDKIDDIIEEKIKKIGKIHKNIRYLFIHIKTHQKKGEQKLYSIRTRISTPVGLFVSKYSNWNSITAVEEVLDRLDRQIIEEHEKHRNQKT
;
A
#
# COMPACT_ATOMS: atom_id res chain seq x y z
N MET A 1 17.05 12.46 19.54
CA MET A 1 17.36 12.42 18.12
C MET A 1 16.46 13.42 17.44
N ASN A 2 17.03 14.36 16.72
CA ASN A 2 16.24 15.43 16.13
C ASN A 2 15.57 14.88 14.87
N PHE A 3 14.24 14.94 14.78
CA PHE A 3 13.46 14.44 13.65
C PHE A 3 13.77 15.19 12.33
N THR A 4 14.41 16.35 12.44
CA THR A 4 14.89 17.14 11.30
C THR A 4 15.86 16.37 10.41
N ASP A 5 16.55 15.34 10.95
CA ASP A 5 17.50 14.52 10.21
C ASP A 5 16.83 13.60 9.18
N PHE A 6 15.51 13.40 9.28
CA PHE A 6 14.72 12.59 8.35
C PHE A 6 14.01 13.40 7.27
N ILE A 7 14.07 14.73 7.37
CA ILE A 7 13.46 15.63 6.39
C ILE A 7 14.37 15.73 5.17
N ARG A 8 13.89 15.23 4.04
CA ARG A 8 14.58 15.37 2.77
C ARG A 8 14.30 16.74 2.20
N LYS A 9 15.37 17.52 1.95
CA LYS A 9 15.33 18.84 1.32
C LYS A 9 15.59 18.78 -0.19
N ASP A 10 16.29 17.75 -0.65
CA ASP A 10 16.63 17.46 -2.04
C ASP A 10 15.56 16.57 -2.70
N PHE A 11 14.40 17.12 -2.94
CA PHE A 11 13.29 16.42 -3.58
C PHE A 11 13.17 16.79 -5.08
N VAL A 12 12.61 15.88 -5.86
CA VAL A 12 12.40 16.12 -7.29
C VAL A 12 11.17 17.00 -7.50
N LYS A 13 11.42 18.23 -7.95
CA LYS A 13 10.39 19.22 -8.30
C LYS A 13 9.94 19.07 -9.75
N VAL A 14 8.63 19.19 -9.98
CA VAL A 14 8.01 19.28 -11.30
C VAL A 14 6.93 20.36 -11.28
N GLU A 15 6.61 20.92 -12.45
CA GLU A 15 5.54 21.92 -12.60
C GLU A 15 4.21 21.25 -13.00
N LEU A 16 3.10 21.96 -12.81
CA LEU A 16 1.75 21.48 -13.16
C LEU A 16 1.60 21.05 -14.64
N ASP A 17 2.39 21.64 -15.52
CA ASP A 17 2.38 21.35 -16.95
C ASP A 17 3.40 20.28 -17.37
N THR A 18 4.17 19.72 -16.44
CA THR A 18 5.10 18.61 -16.70
C THR A 18 4.32 17.37 -17.17
N LYS A 19 4.81 16.73 -18.24
CA LYS A 19 4.18 15.53 -18.81
C LYS A 19 4.43 14.28 -17.95
N ILE A 20 3.48 13.34 -18.02
CA ILE A 20 3.62 12.03 -17.34
C ILE A 20 4.90 11.32 -17.77
N SER A 21 5.27 11.36 -19.06
CA SER A 21 6.50 10.70 -19.53
C SER A 21 7.75 11.13 -18.79
N GLU A 22 7.88 12.42 -18.46
CA GLU A 22 9.00 12.93 -17.68
C GLU A 22 8.93 12.49 -16.20
N ILE A 23 7.74 12.49 -15.61
CA ILE A 23 7.50 12.04 -14.23
C ILE A 23 7.84 10.56 -14.10
N VAL A 24 7.40 9.74 -15.04
CA VAL A 24 7.70 8.30 -15.09
C VAL A 24 9.22 8.07 -15.14
N GLY A 25 9.94 8.81 -15.98
CA GLY A 25 11.40 8.71 -16.05
C GLY A 25 12.11 9.01 -14.72
N LYS A 26 11.58 9.97 -13.93
CA LYS A 26 12.09 10.28 -12.58
C LYS A 26 11.80 9.16 -11.58
N MET A 27 10.60 8.58 -11.62
CA MET A 27 10.22 7.47 -10.73
C MET A 27 10.99 6.18 -11.03
N LEU A 28 11.25 5.87 -12.30
CA LEU A 28 12.08 4.72 -12.69
C LEU A 28 13.54 4.86 -12.23
N LYS A 29 14.01 6.07 -11.96
CA LYS A 29 15.32 6.35 -11.31
C LYS A 29 15.32 6.20 -9.80
N GLY A 30 14.20 5.79 -9.18
CA GLY A 30 14.12 5.45 -7.76
C GLY A 30 13.37 6.46 -6.89
N GLU A 31 12.73 7.47 -7.48
CA GLU A 31 11.90 8.39 -6.72
C GLU A 31 10.55 7.76 -6.36
N GLU A 32 10.14 7.85 -5.11
CA GLU A 32 8.84 7.32 -4.65
C GLU A 32 7.68 8.25 -4.99
N ALA A 33 7.97 9.54 -5.01
CA ALA A 33 7.04 10.60 -5.39
C ALA A 33 7.80 11.80 -5.94
N VAL A 34 7.19 12.51 -6.87
CA VAL A 34 7.63 13.83 -7.31
C VAL A 34 6.75 14.89 -6.68
N VAL A 35 7.34 16.04 -6.39
CA VAL A 35 6.68 17.18 -5.76
C VAL A 35 6.25 18.16 -6.84
N VAL A 36 4.98 18.53 -6.85
CA VAL A 36 4.38 19.39 -7.88
C VAL A 36 4.26 20.82 -7.35
N PHE A 37 4.73 21.75 -8.13
CA PHE A 37 4.65 23.19 -7.86
C PHE A 37 3.90 23.93 -8.98
N GLU A 38 3.40 25.11 -8.64
CA GLU A 38 3.00 26.13 -9.59
C GLU A 38 3.85 27.39 -9.28
N GLY A 39 4.91 27.57 -10.06
CA GLY A 39 5.93 28.57 -9.73
C GLY A 39 6.64 28.25 -8.40
N ASN A 40 6.38 29.05 -7.36
CA ASN A 40 6.94 28.84 -6.02
C ASN A 40 5.94 28.21 -5.03
N GLU A 41 4.70 28.02 -5.43
CA GLU A 41 3.65 27.44 -4.58
C GLU A 41 3.67 25.90 -4.65
N PHE A 42 3.74 25.26 -3.48
CA PHE A 42 3.59 23.81 -3.37
C PHE A 42 2.13 23.41 -3.58
N ILE A 43 1.88 22.56 -4.58
CA ILE A 43 0.52 22.10 -4.94
C ILE A 43 0.22 20.71 -4.39
N GLY A 44 1.17 19.79 -4.44
CA GLY A 44 0.95 18.42 -4.02
C GLY A 44 2.04 17.46 -4.50
N ILE A 45 1.73 16.17 -4.51
CA ILE A 45 2.66 15.13 -4.98
C ILE A 45 2.01 14.22 -6.02
N ILE A 46 2.84 13.52 -6.79
CA ILE A 46 2.44 12.40 -7.65
C ILE A 46 3.34 11.21 -7.29
N SER A 47 2.76 10.05 -7.01
CA SER A 47 3.44 8.79 -6.81
C SER A 47 3.05 7.76 -7.89
N ALA A 48 3.67 6.58 -7.86
CA ALA A 48 3.33 5.52 -8.81
C ALA A 48 1.85 5.09 -8.73
N ASN A 49 1.23 5.22 -7.55
CA ASN A 49 -0.18 4.86 -7.36
C ASN A 49 -1.11 5.71 -8.26
N GLU A 50 -0.88 7.03 -8.32
CA GLU A 50 -1.69 7.93 -9.13
C GLU A 50 -1.50 7.66 -10.62
N LEU A 51 -0.31 7.19 -11.03
CA LEU A 51 0.02 6.91 -12.43
C LEU A 51 -0.58 5.60 -12.95
N ILE A 52 -0.78 4.59 -12.07
CA ILE A 52 -1.22 3.25 -12.46
C ILE A 52 -2.74 3.07 -12.31
N ASP A 53 -3.38 3.91 -11.51
CA ASP A 53 -4.82 3.79 -11.23
C ASP A 53 -5.69 3.93 -12.49
N LYS A 54 -5.24 4.74 -13.44
CA LYS A 54 -5.88 4.95 -14.75
C LYS A 54 -4.85 4.88 -15.88
N ASP A 55 -5.29 4.43 -17.05
CA ASP A 55 -4.46 4.45 -18.25
C ASP A 55 -4.45 5.88 -18.82
N TYR A 56 -3.50 6.68 -18.36
CA TYR A 56 -3.32 8.05 -18.86
C TYR A 56 -2.44 8.07 -20.12
N PRO A 57 -2.81 8.86 -21.14
CA PRO A 57 -1.88 9.17 -22.24
C PRO A 57 -0.58 9.78 -21.69
N ILE A 58 0.56 9.42 -22.28
CA ILE A 58 1.90 9.87 -21.85
C ILE A 58 2.07 11.40 -21.88
N GLU A 59 1.30 12.08 -22.72
CA GLU A 59 1.26 13.53 -22.85
C GLU A 59 0.40 14.23 -21.79
N THR A 60 -0.29 13.47 -20.93
CA THR A 60 -1.10 14.03 -19.84
C THR A 60 -0.21 14.81 -18.89
N LYS A 61 -0.69 15.96 -18.43
CA LYS A 61 0.06 16.86 -17.57
C LYS A 61 -0.16 16.55 -16.08
N ALA A 62 0.83 16.85 -15.25
CA ALA A 62 0.84 16.66 -13.80
C ALA A 62 -0.43 17.19 -13.09
N LYS A 63 -0.98 18.30 -13.55
CA LYS A 63 -2.18 18.93 -12.99
C LYS A 63 -3.42 18.03 -12.92
N HIS A 64 -3.48 16.98 -13.77
CA HIS A 64 -4.60 16.01 -13.80
C HIS A 64 -4.43 14.83 -12.85
N LEU A 65 -3.23 14.67 -12.26
CA LEU A 65 -2.88 13.54 -11.41
C LEU A 65 -2.45 13.96 -10.00
N VAL A 66 -2.07 15.22 -9.83
CA VAL A 66 -1.53 15.70 -8.56
C VAL A 66 -2.51 15.50 -7.42
N LYS A 67 -2.04 14.85 -6.36
CA LYS A 67 -2.73 14.71 -5.09
C LYS A 67 -2.50 15.97 -4.26
N LYS A 68 -3.52 16.84 -4.19
CA LYS A 68 -3.43 18.18 -3.59
C LYS A 68 -3.65 18.17 -2.07
N ASN A 69 -4.60 17.38 -1.58
CA ASN A 69 -4.95 17.36 -0.17
C ASN A 69 -4.03 16.41 0.60
N LEU A 70 -2.85 16.89 0.92
CA LEU A 70 -1.88 16.16 1.74
C LEU A 70 -1.94 16.62 3.19
N PRO A 71 -1.76 15.68 4.14
CA PRO A 71 -1.59 16.06 5.52
C PRO A 71 -0.32 16.87 5.69
N LYS A 72 -0.36 17.91 6.49
CA LYS A 72 0.80 18.71 6.86
C LYS A 72 1.23 18.33 8.28
N ILE A 73 2.53 18.26 8.51
CA ILE A 73 3.09 18.16 9.86
C ILE A 73 3.77 19.46 10.18
N GLU A 74 3.41 20.07 11.30
CA GLU A 74 3.99 21.28 11.83
C GLU A 74 4.68 20.97 13.16
N GLY A 75 5.88 21.56 13.38
CA GLY A 75 6.63 21.43 14.62
C GLY A 75 7.31 20.08 14.81
N GLU A 76 7.33 19.61 16.07
CA GLU A 76 7.96 18.33 16.42
C GLU A 76 7.17 17.15 15.88
N ILE A 77 7.90 16.21 15.26
CA ILE A 77 7.31 15.02 14.64
C ILE A 77 7.41 13.87 15.64
N ASP A 78 6.26 13.35 16.08
CA ASP A 78 6.17 12.08 16.79
C ASP A 78 6.14 10.92 15.79
N PHE A 79 6.95 9.88 16.03
CA PHE A 79 7.02 8.67 15.20
C PHE A 79 5.67 7.99 15.02
N ILE A 80 4.89 7.89 16.09
CA ILE A 80 3.57 7.24 16.04
C ILE A 80 2.61 8.08 15.20
N LYS A 81 2.62 9.39 15.43
CA LYS A 81 1.79 10.32 14.65
C LYS A 81 2.18 10.32 13.18
N ALA A 82 3.48 10.32 12.85
CA ALA A 82 3.95 10.25 11.47
C ALA A 82 3.54 8.93 10.80
N ALA A 83 3.72 7.80 11.48
CA ALA A 83 3.29 6.50 10.95
C ALA A 83 1.78 6.46 10.66
N LYS A 84 0.96 6.96 11.58
CA LYS A 84 -0.49 7.09 11.38
C LYS A 84 -0.82 7.99 10.19
N THR A 85 -0.15 9.14 10.08
CA THR A 85 -0.36 10.07 8.98
C THR A 85 -0.10 9.44 7.62
N PHE A 86 0.97 8.64 7.48
CA PHE A 86 1.23 7.87 6.25
C PHE A 86 0.12 6.88 5.94
N LEU A 87 -0.32 6.12 6.95
CA LEU A 87 -1.35 5.08 6.80
C LEU A 87 -2.71 5.68 6.43
N GLU A 88 -3.13 6.72 7.15
CA GLU A 88 -4.42 7.39 6.99
C GLU A 88 -4.56 8.03 5.62
N ASN A 89 -3.52 8.69 5.17
CA ASN A 89 -3.56 9.43 3.92
C ASN A 89 -3.08 8.63 2.71
N LYS A 90 -2.58 7.40 2.91
CA LYS A 90 -2.02 6.56 1.84
C LYS A 90 -1.06 7.36 0.95
N THR A 91 -0.19 8.13 1.57
CA THR A 91 0.76 9.01 0.88
C THR A 91 2.17 8.42 0.92
N LYS A 92 3.01 8.76 -0.03
CA LYS A 92 4.43 8.38 -0.08
C LYS A 92 5.35 9.46 0.47
N ALA A 93 4.84 10.67 0.62
CA ALA A 93 5.57 11.78 1.20
C ALA A 93 4.61 12.68 1.99
N ILE A 94 5.08 13.22 3.09
CA ILE A 94 4.37 14.20 3.93
C ILE A 94 5.16 15.49 3.91
N PRO A 95 4.58 16.62 3.49
CA PRO A 95 5.22 17.91 3.56
C PRO A 95 5.35 18.37 5.01
N ILE A 96 6.53 18.89 5.36
CA ILE A 96 6.85 19.41 6.69
C ILE A 96 6.96 20.93 6.59
N PHE A 97 6.21 21.60 7.43
CA PHE A 97 6.15 23.06 7.48
C PHE A 97 6.65 23.61 8.81
N SER A 98 7.22 24.82 8.75
CA SER A 98 7.48 25.68 9.89
C SER A 98 6.72 27.00 9.65
N GLY A 99 5.54 27.14 10.26
CA GLY A 99 4.59 28.17 9.86
C GLY A 99 4.15 27.98 8.41
N GLU A 100 4.34 28.99 7.56
CA GLU A 100 4.02 28.93 6.13
C GLU A 100 5.17 28.40 5.26
N GLU A 101 6.36 28.25 5.82
CA GLU A 101 7.56 27.83 5.08
C GLU A 101 7.62 26.30 4.96
N LEU A 102 7.76 25.80 3.72
CA LEU A 102 7.99 24.40 3.42
C LEU A 102 9.44 24.01 3.72
N MET A 103 9.66 23.25 4.78
CA MET A 103 10.98 22.81 5.22
C MET A 103 11.54 21.64 4.43
N GLY A 104 10.67 20.83 3.81
CA GLY A 104 11.01 19.63 3.06
C GLY A 104 9.95 18.56 3.18
N PHE A 105 10.32 17.32 2.94
CA PHE A 105 9.40 16.17 2.92
C PHE A 105 9.93 15.02 3.78
N LEU A 106 9.02 14.38 4.49
CA LEU A 106 9.24 13.09 5.10
C LEU A 106 8.75 12.01 4.13
N TYR A 107 9.65 11.20 3.58
CA TYR A 107 9.30 10.09 2.68
C TYR A 107 9.05 8.80 3.47
N GLU A 108 8.03 8.03 3.07
CA GLU A 108 7.64 6.76 3.70
C GLU A 108 8.83 5.81 3.83
N LYS A 109 9.58 5.65 2.75
CA LYS A 109 10.74 4.75 2.66
C LYS A 109 11.86 5.16 3.61
N ASP A 110 12.19 6.46 3.69
CA ASP A 110 13.22 6.97 4.56
C ASP A 110 12.80 6.88 6.04
N PHE A 111 11.54 7.16 6.33
CA PHE A 111 10.96 7.01 7.66
C PHE A 111 11.05 5.55 8.15
N VAL A 112 10.58 4.60 7.32
CA VAL A 112 10.59 3.17 7.67
C VAL A 112 12.01 2.63 7.86
N ARG A 113 12.95 3.01 7.02
CA ARG A 113 14.34 2.55 7.12
C ARG A 113 15.09 3.05 8.35
N ASN A 114 14.64 4.13 8.94
CA ASN A 114 15.21 4.68 10.15
C ASN A 114 14.40 4.34 11.41
N SER A 115 13.37 3.52 11.27
CA SER A 115 12.49 3.13 12.38
C SER A 115 13.09 2.05 13.30
N ASP A 116 14.25 1.49 12.96
CA ASP A 116 15.01 0.58 13.84
C ASP A 116 15.27 1.19 15.21
N ILE A 117 15.33 2.51 15.29
CA ILE A 117 15.55 3.26 16.53
C ILE A 117 14.37 3.12 17.49
N CYS A 118 13.13 3.27 17.01
CA CYS A 118 11.93 3.17 17.84
C CYS A 118 11.50 1.72 18.10
N LEU A 119 12.07 0.77 17.34
CA LEU A 119 11.76 -0.65 17.43
C LEU A 119 12.88 -1.49 18.08
N SER A 120 13.95 -0.84 18.56
CA SER A 120 15.13 -1.49 19.13
C SER A 120 14.81 -2.44 20.28
N GLU A 121 13.79 -2.13 21.09
CA GLU A 121 13.32 -2.96 22.20
C GLU A 121 12.24 -3.98 21.81
N SER A 122 11.82 -3.98 20.56
CA SER A 122 10.78 -4.89 20.09
C SER A 122 11.32 -6.32 19.98
N LYS A 123 10.69 -7.25 20.69
CA LYS A 123 10.95 -8.69 20.57
C LYS A 123 10.20 -9.34 19.40
N LYS A 124 9.50 -8.56 18.60
CA LYS A 124 8.73 -9.06 17.44
C LYS A 124 9.67 -9.58 16.35
N THR A 125 9.20 -10.60 15.68
CA THR A 125 9.89 -11.28 14.58
C THR A 125 9.11 -11.09 13.28
N THR A 126 9.67 -11.55 12.18
CA THR A 126 9.00 -11.52 10.87
C THR A 126 7.65 -12.22 10.90
N ASP A 127 7.50 -13.33 11.62
CA ASP A 127 6.23 -14.06 11.75
C ASP A 127 5.12 -13.25 12.44
N ASP A 128 5.51 -12.26 13.26
CA ASP A 128 4.53 -11.43 13.97
C ASP A 128 3.97 -10.30 13.11
N ILE A 129 4.66 -9.93 12.02
CA ILE A 129 4.29 -8.76 11.20
C ILE A 129 4.14 -9.05 9.72
N ALA A 130 4.73 -10.13 9.21
CA ALA A 130 4.62 -10.48 7.80
C ALA A 130 3.17 -10.78 7.39
N SER A 131 2.83 -10.33 6.21
CA SER A 131 1.58 -10.70 5.52
C SER A 131 1.87 -11.85 4.57
N ILE A 132 0.88 -12.73 4.34
CA ILE A 132 0.97 -13.74 3.29
C ILE A 132 0.95 -13.01 1.94
N PRO A 133 1.95 -13.20 1.07
CA PRO A 133 1.98 -12.50 -0.20
C PRO A 133 1.01 -13.11 -1.21
N GLU A 134 0.36 -12.27 -2.01
CA GLU A 134 -0.22 -12.70 -3.27
C GLU A 134 0.92 -12.98 -4.24
N VAL A 135 0.90 -14.12 -4.93
CA VAL A 135 1.95 -14.51 -5.87
C VAL A 135 1.43 -14.58 -7.30
N ILE A 136 2.33 -14.52 -8.27
CA ILE A 136 2.01 -14.71 -9.68
C ILE A 136 3.04 -15.61 -10.34
N GLU A 137 2.62 -16.48 -11.27
CA GLU A 137 3.54 -17.32 -12.01
C GLU A 137 4.30 -16.51 -13.07
N GLU A 138 5.54 -16.91 -13.36
CA GLU A 138 6.44 -16.19 -14.29
C GLU A 138 5.93 -16.12 -15.74
N ASN A 139 5.09 -17.07 -16.16
CA ASN A 139 4.48 -17.12 -17.49
C ASN A 139 3.20 -16.28 -17.62
N GLU A 140 2.70 -15.75 -16.51
CA GLU A 140 1.50 -14.92 -16.52
C GLU A 140 1.75 -13.53 -17.08
N SER A 141 0.68 -12.89 -17.55
CA SER A 141 0.78 -11.61 -18.24
C SER A 141 0.86 -10.41 -17.28
N ILE A 142 1.46 -9.32 -17.76
CA ILE A 142 1.46 -8.01 -17.08
C ILE A 142 0.03 -7.55 -16.76
N GLY A 143 -0.92 -7.80 -17.68
CA GLY A 143 -2.34 -7.48 -17.48
C GLY A 143 -2.94 -8.21 -16.27
N LYS A 144 -2.63 -9.51 -16.10
CA LYS A 144 -3.05 -10.28 -14.93
C LYS A 144 -2.42 -9.77 -13.65
N ALA A 145 -1.11 -9.46 -13.68
CA ALA A 145 -0.42 -8.86 -12.53
C ALA A 145 -1.08 -7.54 -12.10
N ARG A 146 -1.39 -6.65 -13.05
CA ARG A 146 -2.06 -5.36 -12.79
C ARG A 146 -3.46 -5.57 -12.20
N ALA A 147 -4.20 -6.57 -12.69
CA ALA A 147 -5.51 -6.92 -12.16
C ALA A 147 -5.43 -7.38 -10.69
N ILE A 148 -4.48 -8.26 -10.35
CA ILE A 148 -4.24 -8.72 -8.97
C ILE A 148 -3.87 -7.55 -8.06
N VAL A 149 -2.93 -6.68 -8.49
CA VAL A 149 -2.52 -5.49 -7.73
C VAL A 149 -3.72 -4.60 -7.41
N LYS A 150 -4.60 -4.34 -8.39
CA LYS A 150 -5.81 -3.52 -8.20
C LYS A 150 -6.86 -4.22 -7.33
N GLU A 151 -7.15 -5.49 -7.60
CA GLU A 151 -8.18 -6.25 -6.88
C GLU A 151 -7.81 -6.48 -5.43
N LYS A 152 -6.58 -6.96 -5.18
CA LYS A 152 -6.08 -7.27 -3.83
C LYS A 152 -5.55 -6.06 -3.09
N ASN A 153 -5.41 -4.91 -3.77
CA ASN A 153 -4.84 -3.69 -3.21
C ASN A 153 -3.46 -3.91 -2.58
N VAL A 154 -2.63 -4.64 -3.29
CA VAL A 154 -1.23 -4.87 -2.96
C VAL A 154 -0.33 -4.07 -3.89
N SER A 155 0.88 -3.75 -3.44
CA SER A 155 1.84 -3.01 -4.27
C SER A 155 2.93 -3.90 -4.84
N ARG A 156 2.96 -5.18 -4.44
CA ARG A 156 4.02 -6.11 -4.81
C ARG A 156 3.49 -7.51 -5.00
N LEU A 157 4.02 -8.19 -6.01
CA LEU A 157 3.70 -9.58 -6.34
C LEU A 157 5.03 -10.34 -6.48
N PRO A 158 5.38 -11.25 -5.55
CA PRO A 158 6.42 -12.22 -5.79
C PRO A 158 6.07 -13.06 -7.02
N VAL A 159 7.07 -13.26 -7.87
CA VAL A 159 6.96 -14.08 -9.08
C VAL A 159 7.57 -15.44 -8.79
N VAL A 160 6.82 -16.49 -9.11
CA VAL A 160 7.22 -17.87 -8.86
C VAL A 160 7.22 -18.69 -10.15
N ASP A 161 8.04 -19.73 -10.19
CA ASP A 161 7.97 -20.75 -11.23
C ASP A 161 6.81 -21.74 -11.00
N LYS A 162 6.72 -22.76 -11.84
CA LYS A 162 5.67 -23.80 -11.77
C LYS A 162 5.73 -24.65 -10.50
N GLU A 163 6.88 -24.73 -9.87
CA GLU A 163 7.12 -25.45 -8.60
C GLU A 163 6.83 -24.55 -7.39
N GLY A 164 6.52 -23.28 -7.63
CA GLY A 164 6.27 -22.26 -6.59
C GLY A 164 7.54 -21.65 -6.00
N ILE A 165 8.69 -21.85 -6.65
CA ILE A 165 9.97 -21.28 -6.24
C ILE A 165 10.03 -19.81 -6.64
N LEU A 166 10.55 -18.97 -5.76
CA LEU A 166 10.71 -17.53 -5.98
C LEU A 166 11.74 -17.26 -7.09
N VAL A 167 11.33 -16.62 -8.18
CA VAL A 167 12.18 -16.23 -9.31
C VAL A 167 12.31 -14.72 -9.48
N GLY A 168 11.42 -13.95 -8.86
CA GLY A 168 11.43 -12.49 -8.97
C GLY A 168 10.35 -11.81 -8.13
N ILE A 169 10.20 -10.51 -8.35
CA ILE A 169 9.12 -9.69 -7.78
C ILE A 169 8.72 -8.59 -8.76
N VAL A 170 7.44 -8.29 -8.84
CA VAL A 170 6.91 -7.12 -9.52
C VAL A 170 6.47 -6.11 -8.46
N ASP A 171 7.07 -4.92 -8.46
CA ASP A 171 6.62 -3.77 -7.68
C ASP A 171 5.67 -2.90 -8.53
N ILE A 172 4.81 -2.14 -7.87
CA ILE A 172 3.90 -1.21 -8.55
C ILE A 172 4.65 -0.24 -9.49
N VAL A 173 5.87 0.15 -9.15
CA VAL A 173 6.72 1.02 -9.99
C VAL A 173 7.14 0.32 -11.28
N ASP A 174 7.25 -1.03 -11.28
CA ASP A 174 7.66 -1.76 -12.47
C ASP A 174 6.65 -1.66 -13.61
N PHE A 175 5.36 -1.46 -13.30
CA PHE A 175 4.34 -1.20 -14.33
C PHE A 175 4.57 0.12 -15.06
N LEU A 176 5.33 1.06 -14.50
CA LEU A 176 5.69 2.31 -15.19
C LEU A 176 6.62 2.08 -16.38
N LYS A 177 7.36 0.95 -16.41
CA LYS A 177 8.17 0.54 -17.56
C LYS A 177 7.32 0.34 -18.82
N THR A 178 6.02 0.06 -18.64
CA THR A 178 5.07 -0.12 -19.75
C THR A 178 4.44 1.20 -20.20
N VAL A 179 4.54 2.26 -19.43
CA VAL A 179 3.95 3.57 -19.74
C VAL A 179 4.85 4.38 -20.67
N ASN A 180 6.16 4.11 -20.74
CA ASN A 180 7.11 4.82 -21.58
C ASN A 180 7.73 3.90 -22.65
N PRO A 181 7.18 3.87 -23.88
CA PRO A 181 7.67 3.00 -24.96
C PRO A 181 9.11 3.30 -25.42
N GLN A 182 9.69 4.46 -25.04
CA GLN A 182 11.03 4.86 -25.44
C GLN A 182 12.14 4.15 -24.63
N GLU A 183 11.81 3.53 -23.49
CA GLU A 183 12.79 2.83 -22.63
C GLU A 183 12.65 1.30 -22.64
N GLY A 184 11.87 0.72 -23.57
CA GLY A 184 12.14 -0.64 -23.97
C GLY A 184 11.19 -1.76 -23.58
N VAL A 185 9.88 -1.56 -23.50
CA VAL A 185 8.92 -2.68 -23.43
C VAL A 185 7.85 -2.54 -24.50
N GLY A 186 8.24 -2.78 -25.71
CA GLY A 186 7.41 -2.94 -26.87
C GLY A 186 8.29 -3.49 -27.98
N ARG A 187 8.55 -4.79 -28.01
CA ARG A 187 9.32 -5.40 -29.10
C ARG A 187 8.43 -5.55 -30.32
N LYS A 188 8.88 -5.00 -31.44
CA LYS A 188 8.54 -5.55 -32.75
C LYS A 188 9.22 -6.94 -32.77
N ASP A 189 8.43 -7.97 -32.71
CA ASP A 189 8.90 -9.26 -33.14
C ASP A 189 9.24 -9.18 -34.64
N SER A 190 10.23 -9.95 -35.06
CA SER A 190 10.81 -9.96 -36.43
C SER A 190 9.79 -10.25 -37.53
N ILE A 191 8.50 -10.42 -37.22
CA ILE A 191 7.41 -10.78 -38.11
C ILE A 191 6.31 -9.69 -38.16
N GLY A 192 6.47 -8.54 -37.48
CA GLY A 192 5.59 -7.38 -37.69
C GLY A 192 4.32 -7.32 -36.85
N ASP A 193 4.01 -8.29 -36.02
CA ASP A 193 2.85 -8.26 -35.12
C ASP A 193 3.17 -7.52 -33.82
N TYR A 194 2.44 -6.42 -33.59
CA TYR A 194 2.51 -5.67 -32.32
C TYR A 194 1.84 -6.49 -31.21
N VAL A 195 2.62 -6.97 -30.25
CA VAL A 195 2.08 -7.60 -29.04
C VAL A 195 1.77 -6.49 -28.02
N PRO A 196 0.49 -6.30 -27.67
CA PRO A 196 0.14 -5.33 -26.63
C PRO A 196 0.84 -5.63 -25.33
N GLU A 197 1.38 -4.60 -24.64
CA GLU A 197 2.16 -4.71 -23.41
C GLU A 197 1.52 -5.55 -22.31
N TYR A 198 0.19 -5.44 -22.17
CA TYR A 198 -0.56 -6.21 -21.18
C TYR A 198 -0.57 -7.74 -21.42
N LYS A 199 -0.19 -8.19 -22.62
CA LYS A 199 -0.05 -9.62 -22.97
C LYS A 199 1.36 -10.16 -22.73
N LEU A 200 2.35 -9.29 -22.54
CA LEU A 200 3.71 -9.72 -22.26
C LEU A 200 3.78 -10.40 -20.88
N SER A 201 4.71 -11.35 -20.74
CA SER A 201 4.97 -12.01 -19.45
C SER A 201 5.48 -11.00 -18.41
N VAL A 202 5.12 -11.24 -17.15
CA VAL A 202 5.60 -10.46 -16.00
C VAL A 202 7.12 -10.45 -15.88
N THR A 203 7.82 -11.45 -16.43
CA THR A 203 9.29 -11.53 -16.47
C THR A 203 9.92 -10.35 -17.19
N THR A 204 9.17 -9.70 -18.09
CA THR A 204 9.64 -8.53 -18.85
C THR A 204 9.85 -7.30 -17.95
N ILE A 205 9.07 -7.18 -16.88
CA ILE A 205 9.12 -6.02 -15.98
C ILE A 205 9.64 -6.35 -14.58
N MET A 206 9.63 -7.62 -14.16
CA MET A 206 10.02 -8.02 -12.81
C MET A 206 11.48 -7.70 -12.48
N ASN A 207 11.75 -7.53 -11.20
CA ASN A 207 13.10 -7.59 -10.65
C ASN A 207 13.45 -9.06 -10.34
N SER A 208 14.44 -9.61 -11.04
CA SER A 208 14.91 -11.00 -10.87
C SER A 208 15.80 -11.21 -9.63
N LYS A 209 16.10 -10.15 -8.86
CA LYS A 209 16.91 -10.20 -7.63
C LYS A 209 16.12 -9.61 -6.45
N PRO A 210 15.00 -10.26 -6.04
CA PRO A 210 14.21 -9.77 -4.91
C PRO A 210 15.01 -9.85 -3.62
N LEU A 211 14.77 -8.91 -2.69
CA LEU A 211 15.32 -9.02 -1.34
C LEU A 211 14.50 -10.06 -0.55
N PHE A 212 15.15 -11.11 -0.07
CA PHE A 212 14.51 -12.14 0.74
C PHE A 212 15.42 -12.66 1.86
N VAL A 213 14.82 -13.33 2.82
CA VAL A 213 15.48 -14.12 3.86
C VAL A 213 14.84 -15.49 3.95
N GLU A 214 15.64 -16.49 4.25
CA GLU A 214 15.14 -17.84 4.50
C GLU A 214 14.78 -17.97 5.99
N GLY A 215 13.49 -18.26 6.25
CA GLY A 215 13.00 -18.45 7.61
C GLY A 215 12.81 -17.16 8.39
N LYS A 216 12.76 -17.31 9.72
CA LYS A 216 12.38 -16.26 10.66
C LYS A 216 13.59 -15.44 11.12
N ILE A 217 13.45 -14.11 11.09
CA ILE A 217 14.40 -13.16 11.66
C ILE A 217 13.70 -12.15 12.57
N SER A 218 14.43 -11.33 13.30
CA SER A 218 13.87 -10.23 14.08
C SER A 218 13.38 -9.10 13.18
N CYS A 219 12.37 -8.34 13.61
CA CYS A 219 11.91 -7.17 12.87
C CYS A 219 13.02 -6.13 12.68
N ASN A 220 13.87 -5.94 13.69
CA ASN A 220 15.01 -5.04 13.60
C ASN A 220 16.02 -5.46 12.52
N GLU A 221 16.29 -6.74 12.40
CA GLU A 221 17.17 -7.27 11.36
C GLU A 221 16.55 -7.09 9.98
N ALA A 222 15.23 -7.34 9.84
CA ALA A 222 14.51 -7.09 8.59
C ALA A 222 14.62 -5.62 8.16
N ILE A 223 14.42 -4.66 9.08
CA ILE A 223 14.54 -3.22 8.79
C ILE A 223 15.98 -2.85 8.40
N LYS A 224 16.99 -3.38 9.10
CA LYS A 224 18.39 -3.16 8.74
C LYS A 224 18.74 -3.69 7.36
N LEU A 225 18.21 -4.87 6.97
CA LEU A 225 18.37 -5.41 5.63
C LEU A 225 17.66 -4.54 4.58
N MET A 226 16.44 -4.09 4.84
CA MET A 226 15.72 -3.16 3.97
C MET A 226 16.50 -1.86 3.78
N LYS A 227 17.08 -1.30 4.86
CA LYS A 227 17.94 -0.12 4.82
C LYS A 227 19.19 -0.36 3.98
N LYS A 228 19.93 -1.44 4.25
CA LYS A 228 21.17 -1.81 3.57
C LYS A 228 20.97 -1.97 2.05
N HIS A 229 19.87 -2.61 1.65
CA HIS A 229 19.56 -2.89 0.25
C HIS A 229 18.69 -1.83 -0.43
N ASN A 230 18.47 -0.69 0.23
CA ASN A 230 17.62 0.39 -0.29
C ASN A 230 16.22 -0.09 -0.69
N SER A 231 15.68 -1.10 0.00
CA SER A 231 14.39 -1.73 -0.29
C SER A 231 13.27 -1.21 0.61
N SER A 232 12.05 -1.20 0.13
CA SER A 232 10.83 -0.92 0.89
C SER A 232 10.03 -2.19 1.20
N TYR A 233 10.65 -3.36 1.02
CA TYR A 233 10.10 -4.68 1.33
C TYR A 233 11.20 -5.68 1.63
N ILE A 234 10.83 -6.81 2.27
CA ILE A 234 11.62 -8.02 2.37
C ILE A 234 10.68 -9.23 2.30
N LEU A 235 11.04 -10.21 1.49
CA LEU A 235 10.33 -11.49 1.40
C LEU A 235 10.86 -12.47 2.43
N ILE A 236 9.99 -13.31 2.95
CA ILE A 236 10.35 -14.44 3.79
C ILE A 236 10.07 -15.69 2.96
N THR A 237 11.11 -16.54 2.82
CA THR A 237 11.00 -17.79 2.09
C THR A 237 11.14 -18.99 3.04
N LYS A 238 10.53 -20.09 2.65
CA LYS A 238 10.76 -21.42 3.22
C LYS A 238 10.89 -22.38 2.06
N GLU A 239 12.02 -23.10 2.00
CA GLU A 239 12.35 -23.97 0.86
C GLU A 239 12.30 -23.20 -0.47
N LYS A 240 12.82 -21.97 -0.49
CA LYS A 240 12.79 -21.02 -1.60
C LYS A 240 11.40 -20.57 -2.06
N LYS A 241 10.31 -20.97 -1.38
CA LYS A 241 8.94 -20.52 -1.67
C LYS A 241 8.60 -19.29 -0.84
N PRO A 242 7.97 -18.27 -1.41
CA PRO A 242 7.57 -17.07 -0.67
C PRO A 242 6.41 -17.40 0.27
N VAL A 243 6.67 -17.34 1.60
CA VAL A 243 5.67 -17.62 2.64
C VAL A 243 5.25 -16.36 3.38
N GLY A 244 6.00 -15.27 3.23
CA GLY A 244 5.70 -14.00 3.88
C GLY A 244 6.30 -12.82 3.12
N ILE A 245 5.73 -11.65 3.34
CA ILE A 245 6.26 -10.37 2.89
C ILE A 245 6.08 -9.33 3.98
N ILE A 246 7.13 -8.55 4.23
CA ILE A 246 7.09 -7.36 5.06
C ILE A 246 7.32 -6.16 4.15
N THR A 247 6.45 -5.18 4.22
CA THR A 247 6.53 -3.94 3.45
C THR A 247 6.66 -2.74 4.39
N SER A 248 6.94 -1.55 3.84
CA SER A 248 6.89 -0.30 4.60
C SER A 248 5.58 -0.17 5.39
N LYS A 249 4.47 -0.59 4.82
CA LYS A 249 3.15 -0.51 5.45
C LYS A 249 3.08 -1.35 6.74
N ASP A 250 3.58 -2.59 6.71
CA ASP A 250 3.55 -3.48 7.89
C ASP A 250 4.39 -2.89 9.04
N ILE A 251 5.48 -2.21 8.72
CA ILE A 251 6.33 -1.52 9.70
C ILE A 251 5.64 -0.28 10.24
N LEU A 252 5.00 0.54 9.38
CA LEU A 252 4.20 1.69 9.82
C LEU A 252 3.08 1.27 10.77
N GLU A 253 2.38 0.17 10.45
CA GLU A 253 1.34 -0.41 11.31
C GLU A 253 1.89 -0.87 12.67
N MET A 254 3.08 -1.48 12.65
CA MET A 254 3.76 -1.86 13.88
C MET A 254 4.10 -0.63 14.74
N ILE A 255 4.62 0.45 14.14
CA ILE A 255 4.93 1.69 14.84
C ILE A 255 3.64 2.34 15.39
N ALA A 256 2.60 2.45 14.57
CA ALA A 256 1.31 3.00 14.99
C ALA A 256 0.71 2.22 16.19
N SER A 257 0.96 0.91 16.25
CA SER A 257 0.51 0.04 17.35
C SER A 257 1.29 0.21 18.67
N LEU A 258 2.41 0.95 18.66
CA LEU A 258 3.15 1.26 19.90
C LEU A 258 2.40 2.25 20.80
N GLU A 259 1.42 2.96 20.28
CA GLU A 259 0.53 3.76 21.11
C GLU A 259 -0.23 2.82 22.07
N LYS A 260 -0.06 3.02 23.37
CA LYS A 260 -0.63 2.17 24.44
C LYS A 260 -2.16 2.35 24.59
N LYS A 261 -2.91 2.33 23.49
CA LYS A 261 -4.38 2.18 23.54
C LYS A 261 -4.72 0.70 23.49
N LYS A 262 -5.44 0.21 24.50
CA LYS A 262 -6.01 -1.14 24.51
C LYS A 262 -7.03 -1.25 23.37
N GLY A 263 -6.69 -1.94 22.27
CA GLY A 263 -7.64 -2.20 21.20
C GLY A 263 -6.99 -2.50 19.84
N ILE A 264 -7.84 -2.88 18.90
CA ILE A 264 -7.49 -3.03 17.47
C ILE A 264 -7.39 -1.63 16.88
N TYR A 265 -6.33 -1.34 16.13
CA TYR A 265 -6.28 -0.09 15.37
C TYR A 265 -7.32 -0.14 14.25
N VAL A 266 -8.29 0.77 14.32
CA VAL A 266 -9.36 0.89 13.32
C VAL A 266 -9.21 2.20 12.59
N GLN A 267 -9.20 2.13 11.27
CA GLN A 267 -9.23 3.31 10.42
C GLN A 267 -10.43 3.24 9.50
N ILE A 268 -11.24 4.30 9.52
CA ILE A 268 -12.36 4.49 8.60
C ILE A 268 -12.03 5.68 7.72
N THR A 269 -12.18 5.53 6.40
CA THR A 269 -12.03 6.63 5.43
C THR A 269 -13.25 6.70 4.54
N GLY A 270 -13.67 7.92 4.20
CA GLY A 270 -14.87 8.15 3.39
C GLY A 270 -16.16 8.13 4.19
N LEU A 271 -16.10 8.23 5.53
CA LEU A 271 -17.30 8.33 6.37
C LEU A 271 -18.08 9.62 6.06
N GLU A 272 -17.37 10.65 5.62
CA GLU A 272 -17.94 11.93 5.13
C GLU A 272 -18.81 11.77 3.88
N GLU A 273 -18.65 10.71 3.13
CA GLU A 273 -19.49 10.37 1.97
C GLU A 273 -20.92 10.00 2.35
N ILE A 274 -21.15 9.64 3.63
CA ILE A 274 -22.45 9.34 4.19
C ILE A 274 -23.04 10.65 4.70
N GLU A 275 -24.09 11.16 4.04
CA GLU A 275 -24.66 12.47 4.34
C GLU A 275 -25.40 12.51 5.68
N ASN A 276 -26.11 11.41 6.01
CA ASN A 276 -26.90 11.33 7.22
C ASN A 276 -26.03 11.08 8.47
N SER A 277 -26.03 12.01 9.42
CA SER A 277 -25.27 11.89 10.67
C SER A 277 -25.70 10.69 11.51
N PHE A 278 -26.98 10.40 11.56
CA PHE A 278 -27.52 9.23 12.28
C PHE A 278 -27.00 7.91 11.71
N ASP A 279 -26.87 7.82 10.39
CA ASP A 279 -26.31 6.63 9.76
C ASP A 279 -24.81 6.50 10.06
N ARG A 280 -24.08 7.62 10.17
CA ARG A 280 -22.66 7.60 10.59
C ARG A 280 -22.48 7.06 11.99
N ASP A 281 -23.24 7.61 12.94
CA ASP A 281 -23.19 7.16 14.35
C ASP A 281 -23.52 5.67 14.47
N LYS A 282 -24.55 5.21 13.75
CA LYS A 282 -24.93 3.81 13.73
C LYS A 282 -23.87 2.90 13.09
N ILE A 283 -23.17 3.39 12.06
CA ILE A 283 -22.07 2.68 11.43
C ILE A 283 -20.88 2.56 12.39
N ASP A 284 -20.56 3.60 13.15
CA ASP A 284 -19.52 3.56 14.16
C ASP A 284 -19.83 2.53 15.24
N ASP A 285 -21.08 2.48 15.72
CA ASP A 285 -21.54 1.47 16.69
C ASP A 285 -21.39 0.03 16.16
N ILE A 286 -21.81 -0.21 14.92
CA ILE A 286 -21.70 -1.51 14.25
C ILE A 286 -20.23 -1.94 14.13
N ILE A 287 -19.38 -1.01 13.70
CA ILE A 287 -17.95 -1.27 13.57
C ILE A 287 -17.35 -1.62 14.93
N GLU A 288 -17.68 -0.86 15.98
CA GLU A 288 -17.16 -1.10 17.34
C GLU A 288 -17.63 -2.46 17.89
N GLU A 289 -18.90 -2.83 17.69
CA GLU A 289 -19.44 -4.14 18.10
C GLU A 289 -18.76 -5.30 17.37
N LYS A 290 -18.64 -5.22 16.04
CA LYS A 290 -18.00 -6.25 15.22
C LYS A 290 -16.52 -6.41 15.57
N ILE A 291 -15.80 -5.31 15.79
CA ILE A 291 -14.39 -5.34 16.20
C ILE A 291 -14.24 -6.02 17.55
N LYS A 292 -15.09 -5.71 18.55
CA LYS A 292 -15.09 -6.36 19.85
C LYS A 292 -15.34 -7.87 19.70
N LYS A 293 -16.24 -8.28 18.80
CA LYS A 293 -16.53 -9.69 18.51
C LYS A 293 -15.33 -10.39 17.86
N ILE A 294 -14.79 -9.82 16.78
CA ILE A 294 -13.65 -10.35 16.04
C ILE A 294 -12.41 -10.44 16.97
N GLY A 295 -12.17 -9.41 17.80
CA GLY A 295 -11.06 -9.37 18.76
C GLY A 295 -11.15 -10.38 19.89
N LYS A 296 -12.36 -10.84 20.27
CA LYS A 296 -12.54 -11.94 21.23
C LYS A 296 -12.18 -13.30 20.62
N ILE A 297 -12.49 -13.50 19.36
CA ILE A 297 -12.28 -14.77 18.64
C ILE A 297 -10.83 -14.88 18.16
N HIS A 298 -10.29 -13.79 17.64
CA HIS A 298 -8.97 -13.73 17.01
C HIS A 298 -8.02 -12.82 17.82
N LYS A 299 -7.14 -13.47 18.61
CA LYS A 299 -6.09 -12.74 19.33
C LYS A 299 -5.06 -12.17 18.35
N ASN A 300 -4.54 -10.97 18.64
CA ASN A 300 -3.48 -10.30 17.87
C ASN A 300 -3.88 -9.77 16.49
N ILE A 301 -5.14 -9.30 16.31
CA ILE A 301 -5.49 -8.49 15.15
C ILE A 301 -4.67 -7.20 15.21
N ARG A 302 -4.03 -6.85 14.09
CA ARG A 302 -3.12 -5.72 14.01
C ARG A 302 -3.88 -4.43 13.68
N TYR A 303 -4.72 -4.49 12.66
CA TYR A 303 -5.51 -3.35 12.21
C TYR A 303 -6.74 -3.80 11.41
N LEU A 304 -7.71 -2.91 11.34
CA LEU A 304 -8.85 -2.97 10.44
C LEU A 304 -8.97 -1.65 9.68
N PHE A 305 -8.89 -1.69 8.36
CA PHE A 305 -9.20 -0.55 7.49
C PHE A 305 -10.55 -0.73 6.84
N ILE A 306 -11.33 0.35 6.85
CA ILE A 306 -12.63 0.44 6.19
C ILE A 306 -12.57 1.65 5.27
N HIS A 307 -12.84 1.43 3.99
CA HIS A 307 -12.91 2.50 3.01
C HIS A 307 -14.29 2.54 2.38
N ILE A 308 -14.96 3.66 2.54
CA ILE A 308 -16.30 3.95 2.03
C ILE A 308 -16.14 4.83 0.80
N LYS A 309 -16.81 4.49 -0.30
CA LYS A 309 -16.88 5.28 -1.52
C LYS A 309 -18.29 5.27 -2.07
N THR A 310 -18.76 6.42 -2.49
CA THR A 310 -20.05 6.53 -3.16
C THR A 310 -19.89 6.59 -4.67
N HIS A 311 -20.85 6.01 -5.37
CA HIS A 311 -20.98 6.10 -6.81
C HIS A 311 -22.35 6.68 -7.15
N GLN A 312 -22.38 7.81 -7.88
CA GLN A 312 -23.64 8.31 -8.42
C GLN A 312 -24.07 7.42 -9.59
N LYS A 313 -25.27 6.83 -9.48
CA LYS A 313 -25.98 6.27 -10.62
C LYS A 313 -27.26 7.08 -10.82
N LYS A 314 -27.76 7.14 -12.07
CA LYS A 314 -28.93 7.88 -12.54
C LYS A 314 -30.00 8.07 -11.44
N GLY A 315 -30.18 9.32 -10.96
CA GLY A 315 -31.11 9.69 -9.91
C GLY A 315 -30.44 10.03 -8.57
N GLU A 316 -31.24 10.38 -7.58
CA GLU A 316 -30.78 10.82 -6.24
C GLU A 316 -30.19 9.70 -5.37
N GLN A 317 -30.30 8.43 -5.78
CA GLN A 317 -29.81 7.31 -4.98
C GLN A 317 -28.30 7.09 -5.15
N LYS A 318 -27.57 7.03 -4.04
CA LYS A 318 -26.13 6.74 -3.97
C LYS A 318 -25.88 5.25 -3.71
N LEU A 319 -25.02 4.65 -4.52
CA LEU A 319 -24.52 3.31 -4.27
C LEU A 319 -23.26 3.39 -3.41
N TYR A 320 -23.30 2.85 -2.20
CA TYR A 320 -22.16 2.78 -1.28
C TYR A 320 -21.34 1.53 -1.59
N SER A 321 -20.06 1.71 -1.88
CA SER A 321 -19.10 0.62 -2.06
C SER A 321 -18.14 0.64 -0.87
N ILE A 322 -18.20 -0.39 -0.06
CA ILE A 322 -17.37 -0.54 1.14
C ILE A 322 -16.28 -1.56 0.85
N ARG A 323 -15.05 -1.21 1.17
CA ARG A 323 -13.91 -2.11 1.12
C ARG A 323 -13.25 -2.17 2.49
N THR A 324 -13.02 -3.40 2.97
CA THR A 324 -12.36 -3.64 4.25
C THR A 324 -11.08 -4.41 4.05
N ARG A 325 -10.12 -4.17 4.93
CA ARG A 325 -8.87 -4.91 5.02
C ARG A 325 -8.51 -5.11 6.49
N ILE A 326 -8.35 -6.35 6.90
CA ILE A 326 -7.92 -6.72 8.24
C ILE A 326 -6.62 -7.52 8.17
N SER A 327 -5.68 -7.20 9.05
CA SER A 327 -4.45 -7.97 9.21
C SER A 327 -4.51 -8.78 10.50
N THR A 328 -4.35 -10.07 10.36
CA THR A 328 -4.32 -11.04 11.45
C THR A 328 -3.01 -11.84 11.42
N PRO A 329 -2.67 -12.60 12.45
CA PRO A 329 -1.50 -13.48 12.42
C PRO A 329 -1.56 -14.56 11.33
N VAL A 330 -2.76 -14.96 10.92
CA VAL A 330 -2.95 -16.01 9.89
C VAL A 330 -3.06 -15.47 8.48
N GLY A 331 -3.06 -14.14 8.30
CA GLY A 331 -3.09 -13.55 6.97
C GLY A 331 -3.76 -12.19 6.90
N LEU A 332 -3.75 -11.67 5.67
CA LEU A 332 -4.41 -10.46 5.26
C LEU A 332 -5.73 -10.82 4.58
N PHE A 333 -6.84 -10.30 5.09
CA PHE A 333 -8.16 -10.52 4.52
C PHE A 333 -8.70 -9.22 3.94
N VAL A 334 -9.31 -9.33 2.77
CA VAL A 334 -9.94 -8.19 2.08
C VAL A 334 -11.35 -8.58 1.72
N SER A 335 -12.31 -7.74 2.05
CA SER A 335 -13.70 -7.90 1.63
C SER A 335 -14.19 -6.63 0.95
N LYS A 336 -15.10 -6.80 -0.02
CA LYS A 336 -15.77 -5.70 -0.72
C LYS A 336 -17.23 -6.03 -0.86
N TYR A 337 -18.08 -5.02 -0.60
CA TYR A 337 -19.50 -5.12 -0.85
C TYR A 337 -20.07 -3.76 -1.24
N SER A 338 -21.14 -3.76 -2.04
CA SER A 338 -21.83 -2.54 -2.46
C SER A 338 -23.32 -2.69 -2.26
N ASN A 339 -23.95 -1.68 -1.66
CA ASN A 339 -25.38 -1.62 -1.43
C ASN A 339 -25.87 -0.16 -1.52
N TRP A 340 -27.14 0.02 -1.80
CA TRP A 340 -27.81 1.33 -1.77
C TRP A 340 -28.03 1.84 -0.33
N ASN A 341 -28.04 0.95 0.64
CA ASN A 341 -28.07 1.29 2.06
C ASN A 341 -26.68 1.19 2.65
N SER A 342 -26.16 2.28 3.21
CA SER A 342 -24.82 2.39 3.77
C SER A 342 -24.58 1.46 4.95
N ILE A 343 -25.58 1.33 5.84
CA ILE A 343 -25.54 0.49 7.04
C ILE A 343 -25.43 -0.99 6.62
N THR A 344 -26.33 -1.44 5.75
CA THR A 344 -26.31 -2.82 5.23
C THR A 344 -24.99 -3.11 4.49
N ALA A 345 -24.42 -2.12 3.79
CA ALA A 345 -23.16 -2.31 3.10
C ALA A 345 -22.00 -2.56 4.08
N VAL A 346 -21.96 -1.84 5.21
CA VAL A 346 -20.94 -2.01 6.25
C VAL A 346 -21.13 -3.32 7.00
N GLU A 347 -22.35 -3.65 7.40
CA GLU A 347 -22.64 -4.92 8.09
C GLU A 347 -22.20 -6.13 7.26
N GLU A 348 -22.63 -6.20 6.01
CA GLU A 348 -22.36 -7.35 5.14
C GLU A 348 -20.86 -7.47 4.81
N VAL A 349 -20.15 -6.37 4.60
CA VAL A 349 -18.71 -6.44 4.32
C VAL A 349 -17.91 -6.94 5.52
N LEU A 350 -18.32 -6.57 6.74
CA LEU A 350 -17.67 -7.04 7.97
C LEU A 350 -18.02 -8.51 8.28
N ASP A 351 -19.25 -8.94 7.98
CA ASP A 351 -19.65 -10.34 8.13
C ASP A 351 -18.94 -11.27 7.14
N ARG A 352 -18.70 -10.80 5.91
CA ARG A 352 -17.87 -11.53 4.94
C ARG A 352 -16.43 -11.66 5.40
N LEU A 353 -15.90 -10.59 5.99
CA LEU A 353 -14.56 -10.55 6.53
C LEU A 353 -14.40 -11.57 7.68
N ASP A 354 -15.34 -11.57 8.62
CA ASP A 354 -15.37 -12.51 9.76
C ASP A 354 -15.41 -13.98 9.28
N ARG A 355 -16.25 -14.29 8.29
CA ARG A 355 -16.32 -15.62 7.67
C ARG A 355 -15.00 -16.06 7.03
N GLN A 356 -14.34 -15.17 6.26
CA GLN A 356 -13.04 -15.46 5.65
C GLN A 356 -11.96 -15.79 6.68
N ILE A 357 -11.94 -15.04 7.80
CA ILE A 357 -10.97 -15.27 8.88
C ILE A 357 -11.22 -16.62 9.56
N ILE A 358 -12.48 -16.96 9.82
CA ILE A 358 -12.87 -18.25 10.45
C ILE A 358 -12.47 -19.41 9.56
N GLU A 359 -12.82 -19.37 8.27
CA GLU A 359 -12.48 -20.43 7.30
C GLU A 359 -10.96 -20.66 7.21
N GLU A 360 -10.16 -19.60 7.24
CA GLU A 360 -8.71 -19.73 7.18
C GLU A 360 -8.10 -20.27 8.47
N HIS A 361 -8.65 -19.86 9.63
CA HIS A 361 -8.27 -20.44 10.91
C HIS A 361 -8.56 -21.96 10.98
N GLU A 362 -9.69 -22.40 10.45
CA GLU A 362 -10.04 -23.81 10.41
C GLU A 362 -9.10 -24.60 9.49
N LYS A 363 -8.74 -24.07 8.32
CA LYS A 363 -7.74 -24.68 7.43
C LYS A 363 -6.38 -24.86 8.10
N HIS A 364 -5.89 -23.80 8.75
CA HIS A 364 -4.61 -23.85 9.48
C HIS A 364 -4.62 -24.81 10.67
N ARG A 365 -5.76 -24.99 11.32
CA ARG A 365 -5.91 -25.95 12.41
C ARG A 365 -5.88 -27.40 11.92
N ASN A 366 -6.54 -27.67 10.78
CA ASN A 366 -6.59 -28.99 10.16
C ASN A 366 -5.26 -29.41 9.49
N GLN A 367 -4.36 -28.47 9.18
CA GLN A 367 -3.02 -28.76 8.66
C GLN A 367 -1.97 -29.03 9.75
N LYS A 368 -2.31 -28.81 11.01
CA LYS A 368 -1.44 -29.07 12.18
C LYS A 368 -1.78 -30.35 12.92
N THR A 369 -2.81 -31.06 12.49
CA THR A 369 -3.17 -32.39 12.94
C THR A 369 -2.77 -33.41 11.90
#